data_2ec5c6a96ebfbe235f29fd43a74c5053
#
_entry.id   2ec5c6a96ebfbe235f29fd43a74c5053
#
_cell.length_a   1.000
_cell.length_b   1.000
_cell.length_c   1.000
_cell.angle_alpha   90.00
_cell.angle_beta   90.00
_cell.angle_gamma   90.00
#
_symmetry.space_group_name_H-M   'P 1'
#
loop_
_entity.id
_entity.type
_entity.pdbx_description
1 polymer ?
#
loop_
_entity_poly.entity_id
_entity_poly.type
_entity_poly.pdbx_seq_one_letter_code
_entity_poly.pdbx_strand_id
1 'polypeptide(L)'
;MSETKKLQGKVAVITGGTSGIGLAAAKLFVKEGAYVFITGRRQKELDEAVKAIGSNVTGVQGDIANLTDLDRLYKAVATKGRIDVVFANAGVAEFAALGKITEEHFDKLFEINVKGTLFTVQKALPLLKDGGSIILNGSVASVKGAAAFGVYGATKAALRSFVRTWTSDLKDRHIRSNVISPGPTDTPVIDGQPADAIARIVSTIPMGRMGEPDEIAKVALFLASDDSSFVTGIELFVDGGRGQV
;
A
#
# COMPACT_ATOMS: atom_id res chain seq x y z
N MET A 1 22.86 -13.11 -20.54
CA MET A 1 23.10 -12.14 -19.46
C MET A 1 21.95 -12.33 -18.48
N SER A 2 22.20 -12.69 -17.21
CA SER A 2 21.09 -12.74 -16.23
C SER A 2 20.59 -11.32 -16.02
N GLU A 3 19.31 -11.09 -16.20
CA GLU A 3 18.71 -9.78 -15.88
C GLU A 3 19.02 -9.45 -14.42
N THR A 4 19.57 -8.26 -14.19
CA THR A 4 19.87 -7.79 -12.84
C THR A 4 18.54 -7.55 -12.13
N LYS A 5 18.32 -8.23 -11.01
CA LYS A 5 17.10 -8.09 -10.21
C LYS A 5 16.95 -6.64 -9.71
N LYS A 6 15.77 -6.06 -9.88
CA LYS A 6 15.49 -4.62 -9.61
C LYS A 6 15.65 -4.20 -8.16
N LEU A 7 15.48 -5.12 -7.22
CA LEU A 7 15.58 -4.86 -5.78
C LEU A 7 16.69 -5.71 -5.11
N GLN A 8 17.70 -6.12 -5.86
CA GLN A 8 18.77 -6.96 -5.34
C GLN A 8 19.44 -6.35 -4.09
N GLY A 9 19.37 -7.06 -2.97
CA GLY A 9 19.97 -6.66 -1.69
C GLY A 9 19.26 -5.49 -0.99
N LYS A 10 18.11 -5.01 -1.50
CA LYS A 10 17.29 -3.99 -0.84
C LYS A 10 16.43 -4.62 0.27
N VAL A 11 16.10 -3.82 1.29
CA VAL A 11 15.18 -4.18 2.38
C VAL A 11 13.90 -3.40 2.25
N ALA A 12 12.76 -4.10 2.19
CA ALA A 12 11.44 -3.50 2.06
C ALA A 12 10.53 -3.82 3.26
N VAL A 13 9.69 -2.86 3.63
CA VAL A 13 8.61 -3.03 4.60
C VAL A 13 7.28 -2.87 3.86
N ILE A 14 6.38 -3.85 3.98
CA ILE A 14 5.04 -3.83 3.37
C ILE A 14 3.99 -4.08 4.45
N THR A 15 3.16 -3.08 4.73
CA THR A 15 2.05 -3.27 5.64
C THR A 15 0.84 -3.89 4.92
N GLY A 16 0.05 -4.72 5.62
CA GLY A 16 -1.05 -5.45 4.97
C GLY A 16 -0.56 -6.47 3.94
N GLY A 17 0.59 -7.11 4.20
CA GLY A 17 1.24 -8.06 3.30
C GLY A 17 0.68 -9.47 3.31
N THR A 18 -0.48 -9.72 3.96
CA THR A 18 -1.04 -11.07 4.12
C THR A 18 -2.00 -11.48 3.00
N SER A 19 -2.48 -10.54 2.19
CA SER A 19 -3.43 -10.82 1.11
C SER A 19 -3.40 -9.74 0.01
N GLY A 20 -4.10 -9.96 -1.08
CA GLY A 20 -4.33 -8.99 -2.15
C GLY A 20 -3.05 -8.32 -2.66
N ILE A 21 -3.11 -7.00 -2.85
CA ILE A 21 -2.01 -6.19 -3.40
C ILE A 21 -0.72 -6.31 -2.57
N GLY A 22 -0.84 -6.29 -1.23
CA GLY A 22 0.32 -6.35 -0.35
C GLY A 22 1.07 -7.68 -0.46
N LEU A 23 0.36 -8.80 -0.53
CA LEU A 23 0.95 -10.12 -0.72
C LEU A 23 1.58 -10.27 -2.11
N ALA A 24 0.90 -9.80 -3.15
CA ALA A 24 1.42 -9.80 -4.52
C ALA A 24 2.72 -8.98 -4.61
N ALA A 25 2.74 -7.79 -4.02
CA ALA A 25 3.94 -6.95 -3.96
C ALA A 25 5.08 -7.63 -3.17
N ALA A 26 4.79 -8.27 -2.03
CA ALA A 26 5.80 -8.96 -1.24
C ALA A 26 6.44 -10.11 -2.02
N LYS A 27 5.64 -10.94 -2.69
CA LYS A 27 6.13 -12.01 -3.57
C LYS A 27 7.02 -11.47 -4.69
N LEU A 28 6.57 -10.42 -5.37
CA LEU A 28 7.30 -9.81 -6.47
C LEU A 28 8.61 -9.17 -5.99
N PHE A 29 8.61 -8.45 -4.87
CA PHE A 29 9.82 -7.82 -4.32
C PHE A 29 10.87 -8.87 -3.92
N VAL A 30 10.44 -9.98 -3.31
CA VAL A 30 11.35 -11.10 -2.99
C VAL A 30 11.92 -11.72 -4.28
N LYS A 31 11.07 -11.95 -5.29
CA LYS A 31 11.52 -12.45 -6.60
C LYS A 31 12.58 -11.53 -7.23
N GLU A 32 12.44 -10.23 -7.04
CA GLU A 32 13.36 -9.20 -7.50
C GLU A 32 14.55 -8.95 -6.55
N GLY A 33 14.76 -9.83 -5.58
CA GLY A 33 15.98 -9.86 -4.75
C GLY A 33 15.94 -9.05 -3.46
N ALA A 34 14.78 -8.51 -3.08
CA ALA A 34 14.62 -7.84 -1.79
C ALA A 34 14.50 -8.83 -0.63
N TYR A 35 14.89 -8.36 0.56
CA TYR A 35 14.40 -8.91 1.82
C TYR A 35 13.16 -8.13 2.26
N VAL A 36 12.06 -8.81 2.58
CA VAL A 36 10.79 -8.15 2.84
C VAL A 36 10.29 -8.42 4.26
N PHE A 37 9.93 -7.36 4.98
CA PHE A 37 9.13 -7.46 6.20
C PHE A 37 7.67 -7.21 5.85
N ILE A 38 6.79 -8.13 6.23
CA ILE A 38 5.35 -7.96 6.08
C ILE A 38 4.67 -7.88 7.44
N THR A 39 3.58 -7.13 7.55
CA THR A 39 2.73 -7.13 8.74
C THR A 39 1.26 -7.35 8.41
N GLY A 40 0.56 -7.93 9.36
CA GLY A 40 -0.88 -8.18 9.34
C GLY A 40 -1.39 -8.48 10.74
N ARG A 41 -2.69 -8.28 10.97
CA ARG A 41 -3.30 -8.40 12.30
C ARG A 41 -3.48 -9.85 12.77
N ARG A 42 -3.77 -10.74 11.84
CA ARG A 42 -4.10 -12.15 12.14
C ARG A 42 -2.88 -13.02 11.92
N GLN A 43 -2.46 -13.72 13.00
CA GLN A 43 -1.23 -14.53 12.97
C GLN A 43 -1.31 -15.66 11.95
N LYS A 44 -2.44 -16.36 11.86
CA LYS A 44 -2.61 -17.48 10.92
C LYS A 44 -2.38 -17.06 9.47
N GLU A 45 -3.04 -15.98 9.04
CA GLU A 45 -2.89 -15.46 7.67
C GLU A 45 -1.49 -14.90 7.41
N LEU A 46 -0.83 -14.39 8.46
CA LEU A 46 0.55 -13.93 8.36
C LEU A 46 1.50 -15.12 8.15
N ASP A 47 1.33 -16.21 8.89
CA ASP A 47 2.14 -17.42 8.75
C ASP A 47 1.93 -18.07 7.37
N GLU A 48 0.69 -18.13 6.90
CA GLU A 48 0.35 -18.62 5.55
C GLU A 48 1.00 -17.74 4.46
N ALA A 49 0.98 -16.41 4.62
CA ALA A 49 1.62 -15.49 3.68
C ALA A 49 3.15 -15.67 3.65
N VAL A 50 3.79 -15.76 4.82
CA VAL A 50 5.24 -16.02 4.93
C VAL A 50 5.59 -17.34 4.23
N LYS A 51 4.80 -18.41 4.45
CA LYS A 51 4.97 -19.69 3.77
C LYS A 51 4.80 -19.57 2.26
N ALA A 52 3.82 -18.81 1.80
CA ALA A 52 3.53 -18.63 0.38
C ALA A 52 4.57 -17.75 -0.35
N ILE A 53 5.24 -16.85 0.36
CA ILE A 53 6.36 -16.05 -0.16
C ILE A 53 7.65 -16.88 -0.18
N GLY A 54 7.89 -17.69 0.87
CA GLY A 54 8.97 -18.66 0.95
C GLY A 54 10.22 -18.11 1.64
N SER A 55 11.18 -17.57 0.88
CA SER A 55 12.46 -17.08 1.41
C SER A 55 12.52 -15.55 1.49
N ASN A 56 13.52 -15.02 2.19
CA ASN A 56 13.78 -13.57 2.29
C ASN A 56 12.56 -12.76 2.78
N VAL A 57 11.77 -13.32 3.67
CA VAL A 57 10.62 -12.65 4.26
C VAL A 57 10.57 -12.87 5.78
N THR A 58 10.12 -11.86 6.50
CA THR A 58 9.79 -11.94 7.93
C THR A 58 8.39 -11.37 8.13
N GLY A 59 7.51 -12.16 8.76
CA GLY A 59 6.21 -11.71 9.22
C GLY A 59 6.30 -11.13 10.63
N VAL A 60 5.71 -9.97 10.85
CA VAL A 60 5.58 -9.34 12.17
C VAL A 60 4.11 -9.03 12.40
N GLN A 61 3.47 -9.75 13.35
CA GLN A 61 2.07 -9.48 13.67
C GLN A 61 1.90 -8.07 14.24
N GLY A 62 0.92 -7.33 13.75
CA GLY A 62 0.60 -6.01 14.25
C GLY A 62 -0.56 -5.32 13.53
N ASP A 63 -1.16 -4.36 14.23
CA ASP A 63 -2.12 -3.41 13.69
C ASP A 63 -1.43 -2.06 13.48
N ILE A 64 -1.51 -1.49 12.28
CA ILE A 64 -0.89 -0.19 11.99
C ILE A 64 -1.56 0.97 12.76
N ALA A 65 -2.78 0.79 13.23
CA ALA A 65 -3.45 1.75 14.12
C ALA A 65 -2.82 1.77 15.53
N ASN A 66 -2.14 0.70 15.94
CA ASN A 66 -1.47 0.59 17.22
C ASN A 66 0.02 0.97 17.10
N LEU A 67 0.41 2.09 17.68
CA LEU A 67 1.78 2.58 17.59
C LEU A 67 2.83 1.65 18.24
N THR A 68 2.45 0.88 19.28
CA THR A 68 3.32 -0.12 19.91
C THR A 68 3.59 -1.29 18.95
N ASP A 69 2.61 -1.66 18.13
CA ASP A 69 2.79 -2.70 17.11
C ASP A 69 3.74 -2.23 16.01
N LEU A 70 3.66 -0.96 15.62
CA LEU A 70 4.64 -0.36 14.71
C LEU A 70 6.04 -0.32 15.33
N ASP A 71 6.17 -0.04 16.63
CA ASP A 71 7.47 -0.10 17.32
C ASP A 71 8.05 -1.52 17.27
N ARG A 72 7.22 -2.54 17.50
CA ARG A 72 7.63 -3.95 17.38
C ARG A 72 8.08 -4.28 15.94
N LEU A 73 7.34 -3.80 14.93
CA LEU A 73 7.71 -3.98 13.53
C LEU A 73 9.11 -3.40 13.27
N TYR A 74 9.33 -2.13 13.60
CA TYR A 74 10.61 -1.47 13.29
C TYR A 74 11.77 -1.97 14.15
N LYS A 75 11.51 -2.48 15.35
CA LYS A 75 12.51 -3.22 16.13
C LYS A 75 12.95 -4.50 15.40
N ALA A 76 12.03 -5.23 14.81
CA ALA A 76 12.38 -6.40 13.98
C ALA A 76 13.14 -5.98 12.72
N VAL A 77 12.71 -4.92 12.04
CA VAL A 77 13.38 -4.39 10.84
C VAL A 77 14.80 -3.91 11.13
N ALA A 78 15.05 -3.33 12.31
CA ALA A 78 16.37 -2.85 12.74
C ALA A 78 17.45 -3.95 12.73
N THR A 79 17.06 -5.23 12.80
CA THR A 79 18.00 -6.37 12.66
C THR A 79 18.68 -6.42 11.28
N LYS A 80 18.12 -5.76 10.27
CA LYS A 80 18.72 -5.61 8.94
C LYS A 80 19.50 -4.29 8.78
N GLY A 81 19.46 -3.43 9.78
CA GLY A 81 20.22 -2.18 9.85
C GLY A 81 19.71 -1.05 8.95
N ARG A 82 18.79 -1.31 8.02
CA ARG A 82 18.26 -0.30 7.09
C ARG A 82 16.91 -0.68 6.48
N ILE A 83 16.27 0.31 5.88
CA ILE A 83 15.13 0.16 4.97
C ILE A 83 15.48 0.89 3.65
N ASP A 84 15.19 0.28 2.51
CA ASP A 84 15.30 0.92 1.19
C ASP A 84 13.91 1.31 0.66
N VAL A 85 12.87 0.54 1.01
CA VAL A 85 11.49 0.74 0.52
C VAL A 85 10.48 0.59 1.64
N VAL A 86 9.55 1.54 1.74
CA VAL A 86 8.33 1.42 2.57
C VAL A 86 7.11 1.41 1.65
N PHE A 87 6.37 0.31 1.63
CA PHE A 87 5.06 0.24 1.00
C PHE A 87 3.97 0.20 2.07
N ALA A 88 3.43 1.37 2.43
CA ALA A 88 2.32 1.52 3.34
C ALA A 88 1.02 1.17 2.60
N ASN A 89 0.71 -0.14 2.58
CA ASN A 89 -0.40 -0.70 1.82
C ASN A 89 -1.62 -1.03 2.69
N ALA A 90 -1.44 -1.33 3.97
CA ALA A 90 -2.56 -1.67 4.86
C ALA A 90 -3.62 -0.56 4.88
N GLY A 91 -4.88 -0.96 4.82
CA GLY A 91 -6.02 -0.07 4.87
C GLY A 91 -7.34 -0.85 4.90
N VAL A 92 -8.41 -0.14 5.18
CA VAL A 92 -9.78 -0.68 5.21
C VAL A 92 -10.70 0.21 4.37
N ALA A 93 -11.74 -0.41 3.80
CA ALA A 93 -12.82 0.29 3.10
C ALA A 93 -14.13 -0.09 3.75
N GLU A 94 -14.88 0.89 4.19
CA GLU A 94 -16.24 0.74 4.68
C GLU A 94 -17.11 1.84 4.09
N PHE A 95 -18.37 1.55 3.86
CA PHE A 95 -19.28 2.41 3.12
C PHE A 95 -20.39 2.90 4.03
N ALA A 96 -20.60 4.22 4.04
CA ALA A 96 -21.74 4.83 4.71
C ALA A 96 -22.21 6.06 3.93
N ALA A 97 -23.51 6.11 3.63
CA ALA A 97 -24.11 7.27 2.98
C ALA A 97 -24.09 8.49 3.90
N LEU A 98 -23.99 9.68 3.33
CA LEU A 98 -24.12 10.93 4.08
C LEU A 98 -25.42 10.92 4.88
N GLY A 99 -25.36 11.26 6.17
CA GLY A 99 -26.47 11.15 7.12
C GLY A 99 -26.58 9.79 7.82
N LYS A 100 -25.75 8.79 7.46
CA LYS A 100 -25.60 7.49 8.13
C LYS A 100 -24.18 7.24 8.67
N ILE A 101 -23.29 8.19 8.48
CA ILE A 101 -21.91 8.13 9.01
C ILE A 101 -22.01 8.32 10.51
N THR A 102 -21.42 7.38 11.27
CA THR A 102 -21.25 7.50 12.73
C THR A 102 -19.83 7.95 13.05
N GLU A 103 -19.60 8.41 14.28
CA GLU A 103 -18.29 8.80 14.79
C GLU A 103 -17.31 7.60 14.71
N GLU A 104 -17.76 6.40 15.13
CA GLU A 104 -16.96 5.19 15.10
C GLU A 104 -16.56 4.80 13.66
N HIS A 105 -17.47 4.97 12.69
CA HIS A 105 -17.15 4.73 11.28
C HIS A 105 -16.06 5.71 10.79
N PHE A 106 -16.21 6.99 11.11
CA PHE A 106 -15.24 8.03 10.75
C PHE A 106 -13.88 7.75 11.40
N ASP A 107 -13.85 7.58 12.73
CA ASP A 107 -12.63 7.38 13.50
C ASP A 107 -11.87 6.15 13.03
N LYS A 108 -12.55 5.03 12.85
CA LYS A 108 -11.94 3.78 12.37
C LYS A 108 -11.23 3.96 11.04
N LEU A 109 -11.87 4.62 10.07
CA LEU A 109 -11.28 4.83 8.75
C LEU A 109 -10.08 5.78 8.81
N PHE A 110 -10.19 6.89 9.54
CA PHE A 110 -9.10 7.83 9.69
C PHE A 110 -7.95 7.26 10.52
N GLU A 111 -8.25 6.55 11.59
CA GLU A 111 -7.22 5.94 12.44
C GLU A 111 -6.39 4.92 11.67
N ILE A 112 -7.00 4.05 10.89
CA ILE A 112 -6.26 3.04 10.13
C ILE A 112 -5.63 3.65 8.88
N ASN A 113 -6.41 4.30 8.01
CA ASN A 113 -5.95 4.68 6.68
C ASN A 113 -5.06 5.93 6.69
N VAL A 114 -5.25 6.85 7.64
CA VAL A 114 -4.51 8.12 7.70
C VAL A 114 -3.45 8.07 8.79
N LYS A 115 -3.86 7.96 10.07
CA LYS A 115 -2.93 7.92 11.20
C LYS A 115 -1.97 6.74 11.11
N GLY A 116 -2.49 5.53 10.88
CA GLY A 116 -1.68 4.31 10.76
C GLY A 116 -0.67 4.41 9.61
N THR A 117 -1.07 4.96 8.47
CA THR A 117 -0.16 5.19 7.32
C THR A 117 0.91 6.22 7.65
N LEU A 118 0.53 7.36 8.24
CA LEU A 118 1.46 8.40 8.66
C LEU A 118 2.54 7.83 9.59
N PHE A 119 2.14 7.15 10.66
CA PHE A 119 3.09 6.62 11.65
C PHE A 119 3.87 5.41 11.15
N THR A 120 3.33 4.64 10.19
CA THR A 120 4.12 3.63 9.46
C THR A 120 5.33 4.29 8.80
N VAL A 121 5.14 5.38 8.09
CA VAL A 121 6.24 6.09 7.43
C VAL A 121 7.14 6.82 8.44
N GLN A 122 6.57 7.57 9.38
CA GLN A 122 7.34 8.35 10.35
C GLN A 122 8.29 7.49 11.18
N LYS A 123 7.81 6.33 11.66
CA LYS A 123 8.65 5.40 12.44
C LYS A 123 9.68 4.65 11.59
N ALA A 124 9.51 4.59 10.26
CA ALA A 124 10.51 4.06 9.35
C ALA A 124 11.70 5.01 9.14
N LEU A 125 11.51 6.34 9.25
CA LEU A 125 12.50 7.35 8.87
C LEU A 125 13.89 7.17 9.48
N PRO A 126 14.06 6.75 10.75
CA PRO A 126 15.38 6.53 11.34
C PRO A 126 16.18 5.39 10.67
N LEU A 127 15.47 4.42 10.07
CA LEU A 127 16.06 3.26 9.39
C LEU A 127 16.05 3.42 7.86
N LEU A 128 15.24 4.35 7.35
CA LEU A 128 15.09 4.56 5.91
C LEU A 128 16.34 5.22 5.36
N LYS A 129 16.95 4.54 4.38
CA LYS A 129 18.18 4.98 3.73
C LYS A 129 17.93 6.21 2.86
N ASP A 130 18.95 7.07 2.75
CA ASP A 130 18.94 8.15 1.76
C ASP A 130 18.86 7.57 0.33
N GLY A 131 18.06 8.19 -0.51
CA GLY A 131 17.68 7.63 -1.82
C GLY A 131 16.59 6.56 -1.76
N GLY A 132 16.00 6.31 -0.58
CA GLY A 132 14.91 5.34 -0.39
C GLY A 132 13.61 5.73 -1.09
N SER A 133 12.64 4.81 -1.08
CA SER A 133 11.32 5.00 -1.69
C SER A 133 10.19 4.75 -0.70
N ILE A 134 9.27 5.70 -0.60
CA ILE A 134 8.01 5.61 0.14
C ILE A 134 6.88 5.48 -0.88
N ILE A 135 6.05 4.46 -0.72
CA ILE A 135 4.90 4.19 -1.56
C ILE A 135 3.67 4.07 -0.68
N LEU A 136 2.62 4.84 -0.96
CA LEU A 136 1.34 4.74 -0.26
C LEU A 136 0.29 4.11 -1.16
N ASN A 137 -0.53 3.22 -0.61
CA ASN A 137 -1.65 2.62 -1.32
C ASN A 137 -2.90 3.51 -1.18
N GLY A 138 -3.10 4.37 -2.19
CA GLY A 138 -4.26 5.23 -2.36
C GLY A 138 -5.50 4.47 -2.86
N SER A 139 -6.28 5.16 -3.69
CA SER A 139 -7.43 4.61 -4.42
C SER A 139 -7.90 5.63 -5.44
N VAL A 140 -8.50 5.19 -6.54
CA VAL A 140 -9.24 6.07 -7.46
C VAL A 140 -10.33 6.89 -6.74
N ALA A 141 -10.81 6.43 -5.59
CA ALA A 141 -11.75 7.15 -4.73
C ALA A 141 -11.18 8.45 -4.12
N SER A 142 -9.87 8.70 -4.22
CA SER A 142 -9.24 9.99 -3.84
C SER A 142 -9.68 11.15 -4.72
N VAL A 143 -10.06 10.87 -5.97
CA VAL A 143 -10.42 11.88 -6.99
C VAL A 143 -11.80 11.66 -7.61
N LYS A 144 -12.30 10.42 -7.65
CA LYS A 144 -13.60 10.07 -8.24
C LYS A 144 -14.62 9.79 -7.14
N GLY A 145 -15.60 10.67 -7.01
CA GLY A 145 -16.72 10.49 -6.06
C GLY A 145 -17.56 9.27 -6.40
N ALA A 146 -17.98 8.54 -5.37
CA ALA A 146 -18.96 7.47 -5.47
C ALA A 146 -19.89 7.52 -4.24
N ALA A 147 -21.14 7.09 -4.42
CA ALA A 147 -22.11 7.04 -3.33
C ALA A 147 -21.58 6.20 -2.16
N ALA A 148 -21.78 6.68 -0.95
CA ALA A 148 -21.34 6.06 0.30
C ALA A 148 -19.80 5.97 0.53
N PHE A 149 -18.98 6.51 -0.36
CA PHE A 149 -17.50 6.50 -0.26
C PHE A 149 -16.91 7.76 0.39
N GLY A 150 -17.72 8.65 0.94
CA GLY A 150 -17.27 9.99 1.38
C GLY A 150 -16.08 9.93 2.34
N VAL A 151 -16.21 9.19 3.47
CA VAL A 151 -15.13 9.10 4.47
C VAL A 151 -13.93 8.33 3.90
N TYR A 152 -14.17 7.18 3.25
CA TYR A 152 -13.08 6.41 2.63
C TYR A 152 -12.30 7.24 1.59
N GLY A 153 -13.00 7.91 0.68
CA GLY A 153 -12.38 8.78 -0.33
C GLY A 153 -11.54 9.88 0.32
N ALA A 154 -12.06 10.53 1.37
CA ALA A 154 -11.32 11.55 2.12
C ALA A 154 -10.03 11.01 2.73
N THR A 155 -10.05 9.78 3.31
CA THR A 155 -8.82 9.16 3.83
C THR A 155 -7.79 8.93 2.72
N LYS A 156 -8.22 8.53 1.52
CA LYS A 156 -7.31 8.29 0.39
C LYS A 156 -6.80 9.59 -0.24
N ALA A 157 -7.60 10.65 -0.24
CA ALA A 157 -7.15 11.98 -0.65
C ALA A 157 -6.09 12.57 0.31
N ALA A 158 -6.18 12.27 1.62
CA ALA A 158 -5.17 12.67 2.59
C ALA A 158 -3.78 12.09 2.26
N LEU A 159 -3.70 10.85 1.76
CA LEU A 159 -2.42 10.21 1.37
C LEU A 159 -1.74 10.96 0.23
N ARG A 160 -2.51 11.44 -0.73
CA ARG A 160 -1.99 12.29 -1.81
C ARG A 160 -1.38 13.58 -1.27
N SER A 161 -2.03 14.20 -0.28
CA SER A 161 -1.49 15.41 0.37
C SER A 161 -0.15 15.12 1.07
N PHE A 162 -0.05 13.98 1.78
CA PHE A 162 1.18 13.59 2.46
C PHE A 162 2.37 13.47 1.51
N VAL A 163 2.27 12.72 0.42
CA VAL A 163 3.42 12.50 -0.47
C VAL A 163 3.91 13.79 -1.11
N ARG A 164 3.02 14.74 -1.40
CA ARG A 164 3.40 16.06 -1.93
C ARG A 164 4.23 16.85 -0.93
N THR A 165 3.82 16.87 0.33
CA THR A 165 4.55 17.54 1.41
C THR A 165 5.87 16.81 1.71
N TRP A 166 5.83 15.48 1.85
CA TRP A 166 7.03 14.67 2.16
C TRP A 166 8.10 14.74 1.08
N THR A 167 7.72 14.98 -0.18
CA THR A 167 8.70 15.24 -1.26
C THR A 167 9.58 16.45 -0.94
N SER A 168 9.01 17.49 -0.31
CA SER A 168 9.77 18.66 0.13
C SER A 168 10.51 18.41 1.44
N ASP A 169 9.87 17.74 2.40
CA ASP A 169 10.46 17.48 3.72
C ASP A 169 11.69 16.56 3.64
N LEU A 170 11.69 15.64 2.67
CA LEU A 170 12.72 14.59 2.54
C LEU A 170 13.71 14.83 1.39
N LYS A 171 13.67 16.02 0.76
CA LYS A 171 14.50 16.35 -0.41
C LYS A 171 16.00 16.20 -0.14
N ASP A 172 16.47 16.62 1.02
CA ASP A 172 17.90 16.59 1.38
C ASP A 172 18.41 15.15 1.61
N ARG A 173 17.49 14.22 1.82
CA ARG A 173 17.74 12.78 1.91
C ARG A 173 17.51 12.05 0.58
N HIS A 174 17.14 12.76 -0.48
CA HIS A 174 16.79 12.20 -1.78
C HIS A 174 15.76 11.06 -1.73
N ILE A 175 14.88 11.04 -0.71
CA ILE A 175 13.83 10.04 -0.54
C ILE A 175 12.65 10.42 -1.42
N ARG A 176 12.22 9.49 -2.27
CA ARG A 176 11.04 9.66 -3.11
C ARG A 176 9.78 9.22 -2.36
N SER A 177 8.69 9.94 -2.51
CA SER A 177 7.39 9.56 -1.94
C SER A 177 6.29 9.67 -2.98
N ASN A 178 5.52 8.59 -3.18
CA ASN A 178 4.50 8.50 -4.22
C ASN A 178 3.26 7.74 -3.73
N VAL A 179 2.11 7.98 -4.38
CA VAL A 179 0.87 7.21 -4.18
C VAL A 179 0.63 6.34 -5.41
N ILE A 180 0.26 5.08 -5.19
CA ILE A 180 -0.43 4.26 -6.18
C ILE A 180 -1.92 4.35 -5.87
N SER A 181 -2.75 4.64 -6.86
CA SER A 181 -4.21 4.71 -6.70
C SER A 181 -4.88 3.65 -7.58
N PRO A 182 -5.10 2.43 -6.99
CA PRO A 182 -5.78 1.37 -7.71
C PRO A 182 -7.24 1.72 -8.01
N GLY A 183 -7.72 1.23 -9.15
CA GLY A 183 -9.14 1.02 -9.40
C GLY A 183 -9.66 -0.23 -8.69
N PRO A 184 -10.86 -0.69 -9.06
CA PRO A 184 -11.37 -1.97 -8.59
C PRO A 184 -10.41 -3.09 -8.97
N THR A 185 -9.92 -3.80 -7.95
CA THR A 185 -8.92 -4.85 -8.07
C THR A 185 -9.48 -6.12 -7.44
N ASP A 186 -9.28 -7.26 -8.09
CA ASP A 186 -9.72 -8.57 -7.61
C ASP A 186 -8.92 -9.00 -6.38
N THR A 187 -9.49 -8.76 -5.23
CA THR A 187 -8.86 -8.99 -3.92
C THR A 187 -9.91 -9.52 -2.95
N PRO A 188 -9.52 -10.13 -1.83
CA PRO A 188 -10.47 -10.60 -0.82
C PRO A 188 -11.44 -9.54 -0.27
N VAL A 189 -11.22 -8.26 -0.54
CA VAL A 189 -12.15 -7.17 -0.16
C VAL A 189 -13.47 -7.27 -0.92
N ILE A 190 -13.48 -7.87 -2.12
CA ILE A 190 -14.68 -8.04 -2.95
C ILE A 190 -15.25 -9.46 -2.92
N ASP A 191 -14.59 -10.39 -2.21
CA ASP A 191 -15.09 -11.75 -2.05
C ASP A 191 -16.50 -11.74 -1.44
N GLY A 192 -17.39 -12.57 -1.99
CA GLY A 192 -18.78 -12.67 -1.53
C GLY A 192 -19.72 -11.57 -2.03
N GLN A 193 -19.24 -10.63 -2.85
CA GLN A 193 -20.13 -9.66 -3.50
C GLN A 193 -21.02 -10.36 -4.56
N PRO A 194 -22.29 -9.98 -4.68
CA PRO A 194 -23.18 -10.51 -5.72
C PRO A 194 -22.63 -10.24 -7.13
N ALA A 195 -22.86 -11.19 -8.05
CA ALA A 195 -22.36 -11.10 -9.42
C ALA A 195 -22.84 -9.84 -10.16
N ASP A 196 -24.06 -9.38 -9.90
CA ASP A 196 -24.61 -8.15 -10.47
C ASP A 196 -23.94 -6.89 -9.91
N ALA A 197 -23.47 -6.91 -8.66
CA ALA A 197 -22.68 -5.83 -8.08
C ALA A 197 -21.27 -5.77 -8.74
N ILE A 198 -20.65 -6.92 -8.95
CA ILE A 198 -19.37 -7.02 -9.67
C ILE A 198 -19.54 -6.53 -11.11
N ALA A 199 -20.58 -6.96 -11.82
CA ALA A 199 -20.87 -6.52 -13.18
C ALA A 199 -21.05 -5.00 -13.28
N ARG A 200 -21.74 -4.38 -12.31
CA ARG A 200 -21.86 -2.91 -12.21
C ARG A 200 -20.52 -2.23 -12.00
N ILE A 201 -19.63 -2.79 -11.16
CA ILE A 201 -18.29 -2.25 -10.97
C ILE A 201 -17.51 -2.33 -12.29
N VAL A 202 -17.50 -3.49 -12.94
CA VAL A 202 -16.78 -3.72 -14.21
C VAL A 202 -17.26 -2.78 -15.30
N SER A 203 -18.58 -2.55 -15.41
CA SER A 203 -19.13 -1.63 -16.43
C SER A 203 -18.65 -0.18 -16.31
N THR A 204 -18.06 0.21 -15.16
CA THR A 204 -17.48 1.54 -14.95
C THR A 204 -15.99 1.61 -15.31
N ILE A 205 -15.39 0.50 -15.75
CA ILE A 205 -13.95 0.43 -16.05
C ILE A 205 -13.78 0.38 -17.57
N PRO A 206 -13.14 1.37 -18.22
CA PRO A 206 -12.93 1.37 -19.67
C PRO A 206 -12.26 0.12 -20.24
N MET A 207 -11.33 -0.49 -19.49
CA MET A 207 -10.69 -1.76 -19.89
C MET A 207 -11.60 -2.99 -19.75
N GLY A 208 -12.84 -2.85 -19.27
CA GLY A 208 -13.87 -3.90 -19.23
C GLY A 208 -13.61 -5.03 -18.22
N ARG A 209 -12.68 -4.87 -17.30
CA ARG A 209 -12.36 -5.85 -16.24
C ARG A 209 -11.81 -5.17 -14.99
N MET A 210 -11.84 -5.85 -13.88
CA MET A 210 -11.05 -5.46 -12.70
C MET A 210 -9.56 -5.68 -12.95
N GLY A 211 -8.73 -4.95 -12.21
CA GLY A 211 -7.29 -5.17 -12.16
C GLY A 211 -6.96 -6.40 -11.30
N GLU A 212 -5.83 -7.02 -11.58
CA GLU A 212 -5.26 -8.08 -10.76
C GLU A 212 -4.27 -7.51 -9.73
N PRO A 213 -4.15 -8.09 -8.52
CA PRO A 213 -3.16 -7.68 -7.53
C PRO A 213 -1.73 -7.57 -8.08
N ASP A 214 -1.36 -8.48 -8.99
CA ASP A 214 -0.05 -8.51 -9.63
C ASP A 214 0.18 -7.30 -10.55
N GLU A 215 -0.86 -6.72 -11.14
CA GLU A 215 -0.74 -5.50 -11.96
C GLU A 215 -0.38 -4.30 -11.09
N ILE A 216 -1.00 -4.19 -9.92
CA ILE A 216 -0.67 -3.14 -8.95
C ILE A 216 0.73 -3.37 -8.35
N ALA A 217 1.09 -4.62 -8.06
CA ALA A 217 2.41 -4.99 -7.55
C ALA A 217 3.55 -4.62 -8.53
N LYS A 218 3.34 -4.73 -9.84
CA LYS A 218 4.31 -4.30 -10.86
C LYS A 218 4.55 -2.79 -10.80
N VAL A 219 3.51 -1.99 -10.56
CA VAL A 219 3.65 -0.55 -10.39
C VAL A 219 4.34 -0.21 -9.07
N ALA A 220 4.04 -0.95 -7.99
CA ALA A 220 4.77 -0.83 -6.74
C ALA A 220 6.27 -1.15 -6.93
N LEU A 221 6.62 -2.18 -7.69
CA LEU A 221 7.99 -2.51 -8.05
C LEU A 221 8.68 -1.38 -8.83
N PHE A 222 8.00 -0.79 -9.83
CA PHE A 222 8.51 0.36 -10.56
C PHE A 222 8.85 1.51 -9.61
N LEU A 223 7.93 1.89 -8.72
CA LEU A 223 8.16 2.96 -7.75
C LEU A 223 9.21 2.62 -6.68
N ALA A 224 9.41 1.34 -6.36
CA ALA A 224 10.42 0.86 -5.42
C ALA A 224 11.84 0.82 -6.02
N SER A 225 11.95 0.71 -7.34
CA SER A 225 13.20 0.53 -8.06
C SER A 225 13.79 1.84 -8.56
N ASP A 226 14.99 1.75 -9.11
CA ASP A 226 15.69 2.88 -9.74
C ASP A 226 15.08 3.28 -11.09
N ASP A 227 14.17 2.45 -11.66
CA ASP A 227 13.41 2.80 -12.87
C ASP A 227 12.56 4.07 -12.67
N SER A 228 12.23 4.41 -11.43
CA SER A 228 11.48 5.62 -11.06
C SER A 228 12.34 6.68 -10.36
N SER A 229 13.66 6.70 -10.63
CA SER A 229 14.62 7.58 -9.95
C SER A 229 14.30 9.08 -10.04
N PHE A 230 13.53 9.51 -11.05
CA PHE A 230 13.09 10.91 -11.23
C PHE A 230 11.58 11.11 -11.01
N VAL A 231 10.94 10.18 -10.24
CA VAL A 231 9.48 10.20 -9.97
C VAL A 231 9.24 10.36 -8.48
N THR A 232 8.73 11.52 -8.05
CA THR A 232 8.35 11.80 -6.66
C THR A 232 7.16 12.77 -6.59
N GLY A 233 6.35 12.67 -5.54
CA GLY A 233 5.20 13.55 -5.27
C GLY A 233 3.97 13.28 -6.13
N ILE A 234 3.96 12.18 -6.92
CA ILE A 234 2.85 11.86 -7.81
C ILE A 234 1.81 10.95 -7.16
N GLU A 235 0.62 10.99 -7.74
CA GLU A 235 -0.41 9.96 -7.61
C GLU A 235 -0.52 9.24 -8.96
N LEU A 236 -0.18 7.95 -8.98
CA LEU A 236 -0.21 7.12 -10.18
C LEU A 236 -1.44 6.21 -10.16
N PHE A 237 -2.37 6.45 -11.06
CA PHE A 237 -3.58 5.64 -11.21
C PHE A 237 -3.28 4.32 -11.92
N VAL A 238 -3.77 3.22 -11.34
CA VAL A 238 -3.70 1.87 -11.90
C VAL A 238 -5.11 1.29 -11.85
N ASP A 239 -5.98 1.76 -12.73
CA ASP A 239 -7.43 1.69 -12.56
C ASP A 239 -8.21 1.31 -13.82
N GLY A 240 -7.52 0.89 -14.87
CA GLY A 240 -8.13 0.55 -16.16
C GLY A 240 -8.82 1.74 -16.83
N GLY A 241 -8.42 2.98 -16.50
CA GLY A 241 -8.97 4.22 -17.03
C GLY A 241 -10.17 4.77 -16.25
N ARG A 242 -10.61 4.11 -15.18
CA ARG A 242 -11.82 4.48 -14.44
C ARG A 242 -11.80 5.91 -13.88
N GLY A 243 -10.67 6.40 -13.44
CA GLY A 243 -10.52 7.74 -12.88
C GLY A 243 -10.38 8.84 -13.91
N GLN A 244 -10.23 8.50 -15.19
CA GLN A 244 -9.95 9.45 -16.27
C GLN A 244 -11.20 9.86 -17.06
N VAL A 245 -12.30 9.09 -16.96
CA VAL A 245 -13.57 9.32 -17.67
C VAL A 245 -14.78 9.26 -16.74
#